data_d7939320952bf92f1376208ba0c6ac0b
#
_entry.id   d7939320952bf92f1376208ba0c6ac0b
#
_cell.length_a   1.000
_cell.length_b   1.000
_cell.length_c   1.000
_cell.angle_alpha   90.00
_cell.angle_beta   90.00
_cell.angle_gamma   90.00
#
_symmetry.space_group_name_H-M   'P 1'
#
loop_
_entity.id
_entity.type
_entity.pdbx_description
1 polymer ?
#
loop_
_entity_poly.entity_id
_entity_poly.type
_entity_poly.pdbx_seq_one_letter_code
_entity_poly.pdbx_strand_id
1 'polypeptide(L)'
;MKQSISVICLLLCINLCYSQRLKTPTLSPFSKISQQVGLTDVTLEYSRPSAKGRVIFGALVPFNKVWRTGANAATKITFKEVAKIGGKTIQPGEYAIYTIPGEDLWTIIIHSNTSLRSIAGGAYKPSNDVFRFEIAPKNTNYVETFTCQFSQVKTNALMLDISWENTLISIPIEVEVDKKIKSQMLNFMKTPANIPHRTYFEAAQYYSNNGKDLNDALSFIDSALDKSPKNFRYGLLKAKILAKMNNYEDALVVVEIANTWAKNKNNANYIEQTRLFWDSLLTKK
;
A
#
# COMPACT_ATOMS: atom_id res chain seq x y z
N MET A 1 4.25 1.01 -73.67
CA MET A 1 5.38 0.93 -72.67
C MET A 1 5.76 2.23 -72.02
N LYS A 2 5.75 3.40 -72.66
CA LYS A 2 6.09 4.69 -72.01
C LYS A 2 5.11 5.15 -70.93
N GLN A 3 3.81 4.85 -71.01
CA GLN A 3 2.79 5.22 -69.96
C GLN A 3 2.87 4.36 -68.72
N SER A 4 3.29 3.09 -68.81
CA SER A 4 3.43 2.20 -67.64
C SER A 4 4.62 2.57 -66.75
N ILE A 5 5.67 3.13 -67.31
CA ILE A 5 6.87 3.57 -66.59
C ILE A 5 6.56 4.85 -65.76
N SER A 6 5.73 5.77 -66.31
CA SER A 6 5.32 6.98 -65.58
C SER A 6 4.46 6.68 -64.34
N VAL A 7 3.59 5.69 -64.39
CA VAL A 7 2.75 5.28 -63.25
C VAL A 7 3.60 4.60 -62.18
N ILE A 8 4.60 3.82 -62.53
CA ILE A 8 5.52 3.16 -61.59
C ILE A 8 6.39 4.20 -60.85
N CYS A 9 6.89 5.23 -61.56
CA CYS A 9 7.61 6.33 -60.90
C CYS A 9 6.74 7.17 -59.96
N LEU A 10 5.45 7.37 -60.26
CA LEU A 10 4.52 8.08 -59.39
C LEU A 10 4.18 7.29 -58.13
N LEU A 11 4.10 5.97 -58.20
CA LEU A 11 3.89 5.09 -57.06
C LEU A 11 5.11 4.94 -56.13
N LEU A 12 6.32 5.14 -56.63
CA LEU A 12 7.54 5.13 -55.80
C LEU A 12 7.77 6.44 -55.02
N CYS A 13 7.09 7.53 -55.37
CA CYS A 13 7.22 8.80 -54.68
C CYS A 13 6.28 8.93 -53.42
N ILE A 14 5.46 7.93 -53.11
CA ILE A 14 4.65 7.88 -51.89
C ILE A 14 5.49 7.39 -50.71
N ASN A 15 6.79 7.47 -50.81
CA ASN A 15 7.66 7.03 -49.73
C ASN A 15 7.95 8.13 -48.69
N LEU A 16 7.40 7.88 -47.53
CA LEU A 16 8.14 7.98 -46.29
C LEU A 16 8.46 9.40 -45.79
N CYS A 17 7.46 10.22 -45.58
CA CYS A 17 7.55 11.17 -44.51
C CYS A 17 7.38 10.45 -43.14
N TYR A 18 8.30 9.56 -42.81
CA TYR A 18 8.50 9.21 -41.41
C TYR A 18 9.05 10.46 -40.73
N SER A 19 8.18 11.25 -40.13
CA SER A 19 8.57 12.34 -39.24
C SER A 19 9.37 11.74 -38.07
N GLN A 20 10.68 11.69 -38.22
CA GLN A 20 11.57 11.30 -37.12
C GLN A 20 11.52 12.41 -36.08
N ARG A 21 10.71 12.22 -35.05
CA ARG A 21 10.72 13.13 -33.90
C ARG A 21 11.96 12.86 -33.06
N LEU A 22 12.79 13.89 -32.88
CA LEU A 22 13.90 13.84 -31.94
C LEU A 22 13.33 13.57 -30.53
N LYS A 23 13.81 12.51 -29.89
CA LYS A 23 13.43 12.14 -28.54
C LYS A 23 14.33 12.88 -27.55
N THR A 24 13.80 13.90 -26.89
CA THR A 24 14.51 14.68 -25.87
C THR A 24 14.02 14.34 -24.48
N PRO A 25 14.86 14.50 -23.42
CA PRO A 25 14.44 14.39 -22.05
C PRO A 25 13.30 15.36 -21.74
N THR A 26 12.31 14.93 -20.96
CA THR A 26 11.18 15.77 -20.55
C THR A 26 11.57 16.64 -19.36
N LEU A 27 11.07 17.89 -19.31
CA LEU A 27 11.30 18.82 -18.20
C LEU A 27 10.66 18.35 -16.87
N SER A 28 9.68 17.48 -16.94
CA SER A 28 9.00 16.87 -15.79
C SER A 28 8.95 15.36 -16.02
N PRO A 29 10.01 14.63 -15.63
CA PRO A 29 10.11 13.19 -15.86
C PRO A 29 8.94 12.44 -15.25
N PHE A 30 8.51 11.39 -15.93
CA PHE A 30 7.49 10.47 -15.44
C PHE A 30 8.08 9.56 -14.34
N SER A 31 7.29 9.29 -13.32
CA SER A 31 7.60 8.34 -12.25
C SER A 31 6.42 7.40 -12.02
N LYS A 32 6.73 6.14 -11.78
CA LYS A 32 5.77 5.11 -11.36
C LYS A 32 6.34 4.43 -10.13
N ILE A 33 5.57 4.40 -9.06
CA ILE A 33 5.92 3.69 -7.83
C ILE A 33 4.80 2.73 -7.47
N SER A 34 5.15 1.57 -6.93
CA SER A 34 4.20 0.58 -6.43
C SER A 34 4.64 0.11 -5.06
N GLN A 35 3.70 0.00 -4.13
CA GLN A 35 3.95 -0.45 -2.77
C GLN A 35 2.94 -1.54 -2.41
N GLN A 36 3.46 -2.68 -1.98
CA GLN A 36 2.62 -3.70 -1.36
C GLN A 36 2.19 -3.24 0.03
N VAL A 37 0.90 -3.34 0.31
CA VAL A 37 0.29 -3.09 1.62
C VAL A 37 -0.75 -4.16 1.88
N GLY A 38 -0.63 -4.85 3.01
CA GLY A 38 -1.44 -6.04 3.27
C GLY A 38 -1.25 -7.11 2.21
N LEU A 39 -2.34 -7.49 1.58
CA LEU A 39 -2.40 -8.53 0.54
C LEU A 39 -2.64 -7.95 -0.87
N THR A 40 -2.34 -6.67 -1.08
CA THR A 40 -2.57 -5.96 -2.34
C THR A 40 -1.47 -4.94 -2.61
N ASP A 41 -1.48 -4.35 -3.81
CA ASP A 41 -0.58 -3.28 -4.19
C ASP A 41 -1.36 -1.99 -4.41
N VAL A 42 -0.74 -0.87 -4.05
CA VAL A 42 -1.15 0.48 -4.46
C VAL A 42 -0.08 1.02 -5.40
N THR A 43 -0.50 1.52 -6.56
CA THR A 43 0.42 2.07 -7.57
C THR A 43 0.10 3.54 -7.81
N LEU A 44 1.14 4.36 -7.93
CA LEU A 44 1.04 5.78 -8.26
C LEU A 44 1.85 6.08 -9.52
N GLU A 45 1.27 6.87 -10.42
CA GLU A 45 1.88 7.37 -11.65
C GLU A 45 1.78 8.89 -11.69
N TYR A 46 2.90 9.58 -11.87
CA TYR A 46 2.92 11.04 -11.84
C TYR A 46 4.12 11.61 -12.58
N SER A 47 4.09 12.89 -12.91
CA SER A 47 5.23 13.61 -13.49
C SER A 47 5.82 14.56 -12.46
N ARG A 48 7.15 14.69 -12.47
CA ARG A 48 7.97 15.34 -11.46
C ARG A 48 8.55 16.67 -11.95
N PRO A 49 7.82 17.80 -11.87
CA PRO A 49 8.38 19.12 -12.14
C PRO A 49 9.32 19.53 -11.01
N SER A 50 10.37 20.33 -11.37
CA SER A 50 11.27 20.98 -10.41
C SER A 50 10.86 22.43 -10.17
N ALA A 51 11.13 22.94 -8.98
CA ALA A 51 10.80 24.31 -8.59
C ALA A 51 11.65 25.35 -9.37
N LYS A 52 12.93 25.09 -9.56
CA LYS A 52 13.86 25.98 -10.30
C LYS A 52 13.81 27.41 -9.77
N GLY A 53 13.85 27.58 -8.45
CA GLY A 53 13.83 28.87 -7.78
C GLY A 53 12.50 29.63 -7.84
N ARG A 54 11.44 29.02 -8.37
CA ARG A 54 10.10 29.63 -8.41
C ARG A 54 9.37 29.36 -7.10
N VAL A 55 8.54 30.31 -6.68
CA VAL A 55 7.53 30.10 -5.65
C VAL A 55 6.41 29.23 -6.25
N ILE A 56 6.13 28.11 -5.61
CA ILE A 56 5.18 27.14 -6.13
C ILE A 56 3.76 27.43 -5.63
N PHE A 57 3.51 27.20 -4.34
CA PHE A 57 2.15 27.35 -3.81
C PHE A 57 1.85 28.83 -3.55
N GLY A 58 0.69 29.26 -4.05
CA GLY A 58 0.29 30.68 -4.08
C GLY A 58 0.74 31.45 -5.33
N ALA A 59 1.69 30.89 -6.12
CA ALA A 59 2.19 31.50 -7.36
C ALA A 59 2.04 30.58 -8.57
N LEU A 60 2.99 29.65 -8.82
CA LEU A 60 2.90 28.70 -9.96
C LEU A 60 1.66 27.78 -9.86
N VAL A 61 1.32 27.38 -8.66
CA VAL A 61 0.12 26.66 -8.30
C VAL A 61 -0.71 27.59 -7.40
N PRO A 62 -1.69 28.33 -7.95
CA PRO A 62 -2.48 29.28 -7.18
C PRO A 62 -3.29 28.60 -6.07
N PHE A 63 -3.41 29.25 -4.92
CA PHE A 63 -4.31 28.81 -3.86
C PHE A 63 -5.76 28.84 -4.31
N ASN A 64 -6.57 27.94 -3.74
CA ASN A 64 -8.01 27.82 -3.98
C ASN A 64 -8.37 27.53 -5.45
N LYS A 65 -7.45 26.96 -6.21
CA LYS A 65 -7.68 26.52 -7.60
C LYS A 65 -7.39 25.03 -7.73
N VAL A 66 -8.18 24.35 -8.55
CA VAL A 66 -7.94 22.93 -8.88
C VAL A 66 -6.59 22.80 -9.57
N TRP A 67 -5.78 21.87 -9.09
CA TRP A 67 -4.49 21.51 -9.66
C TRP A 67 -4.44 20.01 -9.91
N ARG A 68 -3.84 19.58 -11.06
CA ARG A 68 -3.69 18.18 -11.45
C ARG A 68 -2.64 17.41 -10.64
N THR A 69 -2.14 17.99 -9.55
CA THR A 69 -1.20 17.38 -8.60
C THR A 69 0.06 16.84 -9.29
N GLY A 70 0.78 17.74 -9.95
CA GLY A 70 1.97 17.44 -10.75
C GLY A 70 1.97 18.16 -12.09
N ALA A 71 2.60 17.56 -13.11
CA ALA A 71 2.75 18.12 -14.44
C ALA A 71 2.32 17.13 -15.52
N ASN A 72 2.18 17.60 -16.79
CA ASN A 72 1.75 16.81 -17.94
C ASN A 72 0.33 16.24 -17.77
N ALA A 73 0.19 14.95 -17.47
CA ALA A 73 -1.08 14.33 -17.07
C ALA A 73 -1.35 14.53 -15.57
N ALA A 74 -2.58 14.34 -15.14
CA ALA A 74 -2.92 14.25 -13.73
C ALA A 74 -2.20 13.06 -13.06
N THR A 75 -1.84 13.22 -11.79
CA THR A 75 -1.34 12.11 -10.97
C THR A 75 -2.43 11.05 -10.85
N LYS A 76 -2.06 9.79 -11.03
CA LYS A 76 -2.98 8.65 -10.97
C LYS A 76 -2.63 7.72 -9.85
N ILE A 77 -3.65 7.19 -9.20
CA ILE A 77 -3.54 6.13 -8.20
C ILE A 77 -4.38 4.93 -8.60
N THR A 78 -3.81 3.74 -8.46
CA THR A 78 -4.49 2.49 -8.78
C THR A 78 -4.60 1.61 -7.55
N PHE A 79 -5.81 1.16 -7.26
CA PHE A 79 -6.14 0.18 -6.25
C PHE A 79 -6.58 -1.12 -6.92
N LYS A 80 -5.96 -2.24 -6.56
CA LYS A 80 -6.38 -3.58 -7.05
C LYS A 80 -7.52 -4.19 -6.24
N GLU A 81 -7.73 -3.69 -5.02
CA GLU A 81 -8.73 -4.16 -4.06
C GLU A 81 -9.46 -2.96 -3.45
N VAL A 82 -10.57 -3.23 -2.76
CA VAL A 82 -11.25 -2.21 -1.95
C VAL A 82 -10.29 -1.65 -0.90
N ALA A 83 -10.24 -0.33 -0.82
CA ALA A 83 -9.37 0.39 0.10
C ALA A 83 -10.10 1.58 0.73
N LYS A 84 -9.44 2.25 1.66
CA LYS A 84 -9.83 3.60 2.10
C LYS A 84 -8.69 4.56 1.79
N ILE A 85 -9.04 5.74 1.31
CA ILE A 85 -8.12 6.86 1.13
C ILE A 85 -8.72 8.11 1.76
N GLY A 86 -7.98 8.78 2.64
CA GLY A 86 -8.51 9.89 3.43
C GLY A 86 -9.72 9.48 4.28
N GLY A 87 -9.78 8.23 4.75
CA GLY A 87 -10.90 7.68 5.53
C GLY A 87 -12.13 7.27 4.73
N LYS A 88 -12.17 7.56 3.41
CA LYS A 88 -13.31 7.23 2.54
C LYS A 88 -13.06 5.96 1.73
N THR A 89 -14.06 5.10 1.64
CA THR A 89 -13.98 3.83 0.88
C THR A 89 -13.91 4.08 -0.61
N ILE A 90 -12.98 3.37 -1.26
CA ILE A 90 -12.79 3.39 -2.71
C ILE A 90 -12.82 1.97 -3.27
N GLN A 91 -13.45 1.81 -4.44
CA GLN A 91 -13.51 0.55 -5.16
C GLN A 91 -12.20 0.28 -5.93
N PRO A 92 -11.90 -0.97 -6.30
CA PRO A 92 -10.80 -1.26 -7.21
C PRO A 92 -10.91 -0.45 -8.50
N GLY A 93 -9.79 0.09 -8.97
CA GLY A 93 -9.75 0.91 -10.18
C GLY A 93 -8.58 1.87 -10.23
N GLU A 94 -8.47 2.58 -11.36
CA GLU A 94 -7.53 3.68 -11.56
C GLU A 94 -8.29 5.02 -11.40
N TYR A 95 -7.73 5.94 -10.64
CA TYR A 95 -8.30 7.24 -10.33
C TYR A 95 -7.27 8.34 -10.53
N ALA A 96 -7.71 9.52 -10.95
CA ALA A 96 -6.86 10.69 -10.94
C ALA A 96 -6.94 11.41 -9.58
N ILE A 97 -5.83 11.94 -9.14
CA ILE A 97 -5.74 12.80 -7.95
C ILE A 97 -5.64 14.25 -8.43
N TYR A 98 -6.62 15.06 -8.06
CA TYR A 98 -6.53 16.51 -8.12
C TYR A 98 -6.48 17.06 -6.72
N THR A 99 -5.91 18.25 -6.57
CA THR A 99 -5.91 18.96 -5.30
C THR A 99 -6.31 20.41 -5.49
N ILE A 100 -6.85 21.00 -4.44
CA ILE A 100 -7.03 22.44 -4.32
C ILE A 100 -6.16 22.87 -3.15
N PRO A 101 -4.94 23.38 -3.38
CA PRO A 101 -4.10 23.89 -2.34
C PRO A 101 -4.72 25.08 -1.63
N GLY A 102 -4.66 25.12 -0.33
CA GLY A 102 -4.93 26.27 0.51
C GLY A 102 -3.75 26.51 1.44
N GLU A 103 -3.69 27.62 2.13
CA GLU A 103 -2.61 27.92 3.07
C GLU A 103 -2.65 26.95 4.25
N ASP A 104 -3.82 26.78 4.89
CA ASP A 104 -4.01 25.98 6.08
C ASP A 104 -4.66 24.62 5.80
N LEU A 105 -5.36 24.48 4.68
CA LEU A 105 -6.14 23.29 4.36
C LEU A 105 -6.14 23.00 2.86
N TRP A 106 -5.83 21.77 2.50
CA TRP A 106 -5.90 21.29 1.12
C TRP A 106 -7.12 20.40 0.93
N THR A 107 -7.87 20.63 -0.17
CA THR A 107 -8.87 19.67 -0.61
C THR A 107 -8.23 18.66 -1.56
N ILE A 108 -8.33 17.39 -1.23
CA ILE A 108 -7.93 16.27 -2.08
C ILE A 108 -9.16 15.74 -2.81
N ILE A 109 -9.04 15.57 -4.12
CA ILE A 109 -10.13 15.14 -5.01
C ILE A 109 -9.72 13.81 -5.65
N ILE A 110 -10.51 12.80 -5.45
CA ILE A 110 -10.43 11.54 -6.19
C ILE A 110 -11.41 11.61 -7.35
N HIS A 111 -10.91 11.44 -8.57
CA HIS A 111 -11.65 11.72 -9.80
C HIS A 111 -11.63 10.52 -10.74
N SER A 112 -12.77 10.20 -11.35
CA SER A 112 -12.90 8.98 -12.18
C SER A 112 -12.30 9.11 -13.58
N ASN A 113 -12.18 10.34 -14.12
CA ASN A 113 -11.55 10.53 -15.43
C ASN A 113 -10.03 10.67 -15.29
N THR A 114 -9.30 9.66 -15.71
CA THR A 114 -7.83 9.56 -15.62
C THR A 114 -7.11 10.04 -16.89
N SER A 115 -7.85 10.43 -17.93
CA SER A 115 -7.27 10.76 -19.25
C SER A 115 -6.87 12.24 -19.39
N LEU A 116 -7.25 13.10 -18.45
CA LEU A 116 -7.06 14.55 -18.59
C LEU A 116 -5.58 14.94 -18.49
N ARG A 117 -5.14 15.68 -19.49
CA ARG A 117 -3.80 16.30 -19.53
C ARG A 117 -3.82 17.78 -19.16
N SER A 118 -4.98 18.39 -19.14
CA SER A 118 -5.20 19.79 -18.76
C SER A 118 -6.54 19.94 -18.02
N ILE A 119 -6.61 20.90 -17.13
CA ILE A 119 -7.85 21.32 -16.46
C ILE A 119 -8.47 22.56 -17.12
N ALA A 120 -7.77 23.15 -18.09
CA ALA A 120 -8.21 24.35 -18.79
C ALA A 120 -9.44 24.08 -19.69
N GLY A 121 -10.17 25.13 -20.03
CA GLY A 121 -11.31 25.08 -20.97
C GLY A 121 -12.48 24.21 -20.49
N GLY A 122 -12.64 24.01 -19.17
CA GLY A 122 -13.73 23.20 -18.62
C GLY A 122 -13.54 21.67 -18.79
N ALA A 123 -12.31 21.22 -19.09
CA ALA A 123 -11.99 19.80 -19.20
C ALA A 123 -12.21 19.06 -17.88
N TYR A 124 -11.85 19.67 -16.75
CA TYR A 124 -12.18 19.14 -15.43
C TYR A 124 -13.67 19.37 -15.14
N LYS A 125 -14.38 18.33 -14.78
CA LYS A 125 -15.82 18.36 -14.43
C LYS A 125 -16.00 17.81 -13.00
N PRO A 126 -16.49 18.63 -12.05
CA PRO A 126 -16.77 18.18 -10.69
C PRO A 126 -17.74 16.97 -10.60
N SER A 127 -18.58 16.77 -11.61
CA SER A 127 -19.49 15.62 -11.70
C SER A 127 -18.79 14.28 -11.81
N ASN A 128 -17.49 14.27 -12.17
CA ASN A 128 -16.66 13.07 -12.21
C ASN A 128 -15.85 12.86 -10.91
N ASP A 129 -16.04 13.72 -9.90
CA ASP A 129 -15.44 13.49 -8.58
C ASP A 129 -16.11 12.29 -7.92
N VAL A 130 -15.31 11.32 -7.51
CA VAL A 130 -15.79 10.18 -6.74
C VAL A 130 -16.10 10.64 -5.32
N PHE A 131 -15.16 11.40 -4.75
CA PHE A 131 -15.31 12.11 -3.47
C PHE A 131 -14.17 13.11 -3.26
N ARG A 132 -14.36 13.97 -2.24
CA ARG A 132 -13.35 14.91 -1.73
C ARG A 132 -13.16 14.73 -0.24
N PHE A 133 -11.97 15.09 0.24
CA PHE A 133 -11.65 15.19 1.66
C PHE A 133 -10.57 16.25 1.87
N GLU A 134 -10.35 16.64 3.12
CA GLU A 134 -9.47 17.74 3.46
C GLU A 134 -8.30 17.23 4.31
N ILE A 135 -7.11 17.80 4.08
CA ILE A 135 -5.89 17.52 4.84
C ILE A 135 -5.13 18.83 5.05
N ALA A 136 -4.71 19.09 6.27
CA ALA A 136 -3.83 20.20 6.59
C ALA A 136 -2.40 19.92 6.07
N PRO A 137 -1.77 20.87 5.35
CA PRO A 137 -0.38 20.77 4.96
C PRO A 137 0.55 20.86 6.17
N LYS A 138 1.72 20.25 6.05
CA LYS A 138 2.79 20.31 7.05
C LYS A 138 4.03 20.92 6.42
N ASN A 139 4.82 21.61 7.22
CA ASN A 139 6.14 22.04 6.80
C ASN A 139 7.10 20.84 6.72
N THR A 140 7.96 20.85 5.72
CA THR A 140 9.03 19.88 5.52
C THR A 140 10.31 20.57 5.08
N ASN A 141 11.43 19.85 5.07
CA ASN A 141 12.64 20.32 4.41
C ASN A 141 12.35 20.61 2.94
N TYR A 142 13.10 21.58 2.37
CA TYR A 142 12.92 21.98 0.98
C TYR A 142 13.08 20.80 0.01
N VAL A 143 12.09 20.62 -0.85
CA VAL A 143 12.02 19.58 -1.88
C VAL A 143 11.98 20.24 -3.25
N GLU A 144 13.11 20.26 -3.95
CA GLU A 144 13.26 20.91 -5.26
C GLU A 144 12.35 20.29 -6.33
N THR A 145 12.27 18.97 -6.37
CA THR A 145 11.49 18.24 -7.39
C THR A 145 10.24 17.65 -6.76
N PHE A 146 9.07 17.97 -7.31
CA PHE A 146 7.78 17.38 -6.89
C PHE A 146 7.90 15.88 -6.69
N THR A 147 7.64 15.41 -5.49
CA THR A 147 7.85 14.02 -5.09
C THR A 147 6.60 13.46 -4.43
N CYS A 148 6.18 12.29 -4.91
CA CYS A 148 5.23 11.45 -4.22
C CYS A 148 5.94 10.18 -3.77
N GLN A 149 5.65 9.71 -2.56
CA GLN A 149 6.21 8.48 -2.00
C GLN A 149 5.22 7.80 -1.06
N PHE A 150 5.40 6.49 -0.88
CA PHE A 150 4.71 5.77 0.17
C PHE A 150 5.59 5.72 1.42
N SER A 151 5.02 6.06 2.57
CA SER A 151 5.69 6.08 3.86
C SER A 151 4.86 5.39 4.93
N GLN A 152 5.42 5.19 6.12
CA GLN A 152 4.77 4.59 7.28
C GLN A 152 4.01 3.29 6.96
N VAL A 153 4.63 2.43 6.15
CA VAL A 153 4.02 1.17 5.70
C VAL A 153 3.80 0.23 6.89
N LYS A 154 2.55 -0.15 7.10
CA LYS A 154 2.09 -1.09 8.13
C LYS A 154 1.48 -2.33 7.46
N THR A 155 1.00 -3.27 8.27
CA THR A 155 0.37 -4.51 7.78
C THR A 155 -0.88 -4.28 6.93
N ASN A 156 -1.61 -3.19 7.14
CA ASN A 156 -2.87 -2.87 6.46
C ASN A 156 -3.02 -1.39 6.10
N ALA A 157 -1.99 -0.59 6.29
CA ALA A 157 -2.05 0.85 6.04
C ALA A 157 -0.69 1.41 5.59
N LEU A 158 -0.73 2.55 4.93
CA LEU A 158 0.43 3.37 4.59
C LEU A 158 0.00 4.84 4.45
N MET A 159 0.98 5.71 4.31
CA MET A 159 0.74 7.11 3.92
C MET A 159 1.21 7.32 2.48
N LEU A 160 0.43 8.05 1.69
CA LEU A 160 0.88 8.67 0.46
C LEU A 160 1.30 10.10 0.78
N ASP A 161 2.60 10.34 0.74
CA ASP A 161 3.20 11.64 0.96
C ASP A 161 3.39 12.37 -0.38
N ILE A 162 2.95 13.60 -0.46
CA ILE A 162 3.12 14.50 -1.60
C ILE A 162 3.90 15.72 -1.10
N SER A 163 5.09 15.94 -1.65
CA SER A 163 5.97 17.02 -1.20
C SER A 163 6.52 17.87 -2.35
N TRP A 164 6.54 19.18 -2.15
CA TRP A 164 7.20 20.15 -3.04
C TRP A 164 7.49 21.42 -2.27
N GLU A 165 8.64 22.07 -2.52
CA GLU A 165 9.19 23.14 -1.68
C GLU A 165 9.22 22.72 -0.20
N ASN A 166 8.63 23.50 0.67
CA ASN A 166 8.55 23.24 2.11
C ASN A 166 7.19 22.64 2.52
N THR A 167 6.39 22.18 1.57
CA THR A 167 5.03 21.66 1.82
C THR A 167 4.99 20.14 1.70
N LEU A 168 4.36 19.49 2.67
CA LEU A 168 4.09 18.06 2.73
C LEU A 168 2.60 17.82 3.00
N ILE A 169 1.97 17.01 2.16
CA ILE A 169 0.64 16.44 2.39
C ILE A 169 0.79 14.95 2.61
N SER A 170 0.24 14.40 3.69
CA SER A 170 0.28 12.97 4.02
C SER A 170 -1.14 12.40 4.01
N ILE A 171 -1.45 11.61 3.00
CA ILE A 171 -2.79 11.04 2.77
C ILE A 171 -2.81 9.60 3.32
N PRO A 172 -3.65 9.27 4.32
CA PRO A 172 -3.75 7.92 4.83
C PRO A 172 -4.44 7.00 3.81
N ILE A 173 -3.87 5.81 3.63
CA ILE A 173 -4.44 4.72 2.83
C ILE A 173 -4.51 3.48 3.71
N GLU A 174 -5.67 2.83 3.73
CA GLU A 174 -5.92 1.60 4.46
C GLU A 174 -6.50 0.54 3.53
N VAL A 175 -6.15 -0.73 3.75
CA VAL A 175 -6.66 -1.87 2.99
C VAL A 175 -7.30 -2.90 3.93
N GLU A 176 -8.32 -3.59 3.45
CA GLU A 176 -9.02 -4.61 4.23
C GLU A 176 -8.31 -5.96 4.17
N VAL A 177 -7.47 -6.24 5.16
CA VAL A 177 -6.74 -7.50 5.27
C VAL A 177 -7.55 -8.55 6.06
N ASP A 178 -8.16 -8.15 7.18
CA ASP A 178 -8.88 -9.05 8.09
C ASP A 178 -9.99 -9.83 7.39
N LYS A 179 -10.84 -9.12 6.64
CA LYS A 179 -11.95 -9.72 5.89
C LYS A 179 -11.46 -10.76 4.87
N LYS A 180 -10.33 -10.47 4.23
CA LYS A 180 -9.75 -11.37 3.22
C LYS A 180 -9.16 -12.62 3.86
N ILE A 181 -8.43 -12.50 4.96
CA ILE A 181 -7.91 -13.65 5.71
C ILE A 181 -9.04 -14.48 6.27
N LYS A 182 -10.04 -13.86 6.88
CA LYS A 182 -11.22 -14.56 7.38
C LYS A 182 -11.94 -15.35 6.28
N SER A 183 -12.13 -14.73 5.12
CA SER A 183 -12.75 -15.39 3.96
C SER A 183 -11.91 -16.57 3.44
N GLN A 184 -10.58 -16.43 3.39
CA GLN A 184 -9.68 -17.53 3.02
C GLN A 184 -9.77 -18.68 4.02
N MET A 185 -9.72 -18.39 5.31
CA MET A 185 -9.86 -19.43 6.36
C MET A 185 -11.19 -20.14 6.29
N LEU A 186 -12.31 -19.42 6.11
CA LEU A 186 -13.63 -20.02 5.93
C LEU A 186 -13.68 -20.95 4.71
N ASN A 187 -13.00 -20.60 3.61
CA ASN A 187 -12.91 -21.46 2.44
C ASN A 187 -12.07 -22.72 2.71
N PHE A 188 -10.94 -22.60 3.41
CA PHE A 188 -10.13 -23.74 3.81
C PHE A 188 -10.90 -24.68 4.74
N MET A 189 -11.69 -24.14 5.67
CA MET A 189 -12.49 -24.93 6.62
C MET A 189 -13.62 -25.75 5.97
N LYS A 190 -13.92 -25.54 4.69
CA LYS A 190 -14.82 -26.44 3.95
C LYS A 190 -14.23 -27.85 3.77
N THR A 191 -12.89 -27.96 3.78
CA THR A 191 -12.16 -29.25 3.69
C THR A 191 -11.04 -29.29 4.75
N PRO A 192 -11.39 -29.36 6.05
CA PRO A 192 -10.43 -29.16 7.14
C PRO A 192 -9.31 -30.21 7.18
N ALA A 193 -9.58 -31.42 6.67
CA ALA A 193 -8.59 -32.49 6.61
C ALA A 193 -7.36 -32.11 5.76
N ASN A 194 -7.55 -31.29 4.74
CA ASN A 194 -6.53 -30.88 3.77
C ASN A 194 -5.78 -29.60 4.16
N ILE A 195 -6.17 -28.94 5.26
CA ILE A 195 -5.47 -27.71 5.69
C ILE A 195 -4.12 -28.09 6.31
N PRO A 196 -2.98 -27.60 5.75
CA PRO A 196 -1.67 -27.81 6.36
C PRO A 196 -1.57 -27.15 7.74
N HIS A 197 -0.85 -27.75 8.65
CA HIS A 197 -0.59 -27.17 9.98
C HIS A 197 0.01 -25.74 9.91
N ARG A 198 0.79 -25.47 8.88
CA ARG A 198 1.39 -24.15 8.64
C ARG A 198 0.34 -23.07 8.37
N THR A 199 -0.73 -23.38 7.64
CA THR A 199 -1.83 -22.43 7.37
C THR A 199 -2.53 -22.00 8.67
N TYR A 200 -2.78 -22.95 9.57
CA TYR A 200 -3.30 -22.63 10.90
C TYR A 200 -2.35 -21.77 11.72
N PHE A 201 -1.05 -22.07 11.69
CA PHE A 201 -0.04 -21.24 12.36
C PHE A 201 0.01 -19.82 11.80
N GLU A 202 -0.01 -19.64 10.49
CA GLU A 202 0.00 -18.33 9.83
C GLU A 202 -1.25 -17.52 10.18
N ALA A 203 -2.42 -18.14 10.23
CA ALA A 203 -3.66 -17.52 10.70
C ALA A 203 -3.54 -17.09 12.16
N ALA A 204 -3.13 -17.98 13.06
CA ALA A 204 -2.92 -17.68 14.47
C ALA A 204 -1.96 -16.53 14.69
N GLN A 205 -0.85 -16.50 13.96
CA GLN A 205 0.14 -15.44 14.03
C GLN A 205 -0.44 -14.08 13.58
N TYR A 206 -1.21 -14.09 12.50
CA TYR A 206 -1.86 -12.89 12.00
C TYR A 206 -2.84 -12.30 13.03
N TYR A 207 -3.77 -13.11 13.54
CA TYR A 207 -4.75 -12.68 14.54
C TYR A 207 -4.08 -12.21 15.83
N SER A 208 -3.05 -12.93 16.28
CA SER A 208 -2.26 -12.56 17.46
C SER A 208 -1.53 -11.21 17.28
N ASN A 209 -0.95 -10.95 16.11
CA ASN A 209 -0.19 -9.73 15.87
C ASN A 209 -1.10 -8.49 15.80
N ASN A 210 -2.32 -8.64 15.32
CA ASN A 210 -3.27 -7.54 15.23
C ASN A 210 -4.07 -7.31 16.53
N GLY A 211 -3.89 -8.14 17.55
CA GLY A 211 -4.57 -8.00 18.85
C GLY A 211 -6.09 -8.16 18.79
N LYS A 212 -6.62 -8.69 17.68
CA LYS A 212 -8.04 -8.94 17.44
C LYS A 212 -8.29 -10.43 17.45
N ASP A 213 -9.50 -10.80 17.88
CA ASP A 213 -9.95 -12.20 17.84
C ASP A 213 -8.92 -13.19 18.41
N LEU A 214 -8.39 -12.91 19.62
CA LEU A 214 -7.40 -13.75 20.29
C LEU A 214 -7.93 -15.18 20.55
N ASN A 215 -9.23 -15.36 20.70
CA ASN A 215 -9.86 -16.68 20.81
C ASN A 215 -9.71 -17.47 19.50
N ASP A 216 -9.91 -16.81 18.34
CA ASP A 216 -9.67 -17.44 17.05
C ASP A 216 -8.18 -17.78 16.87
N ALA A 217 -7.29 -16.87 17.29
CA ALA A 217 -5.84 -17.12 17.27
C ALA A 217 -5.46 -18.35 18.11
N LEU A 218 -6.06 -18.51 19.29
CA LEU A 218 -5.84 -19.67 20.16
C LEU A 218 -6.35 -20.96 19.52
N SER A 219 -7.56 -20.93 18.97
CA SER A 219 -8.15 -22.10 18.27
C SER A 219 -7.30 -22.54 17.07
N PHE A 220 -6.78 -21.58 16.29
CA PHE A 220 -5.92 -21.88 15.14
C PHE A 220 -4.57 -22.45 15.57
N ILE A 221 -3.94 -21.91 16.62
CA ILE A 221 -2.65 -22.46 17.07
C ILE A 221 -2.80 -23.85 17.67
N ASP A 222 -3.93 -24.14 18.32
CA ASP A 222 -4.24 -25.48 18.81
C ASP A 222 -4.39 -26.46 17.64
N SER A 223 -5.15 -26.08 16.62
CA SER A 223 -5.28 -26.90 15.39
C SER A 223 -3.91 -27.12 14.69
N ALA A 224 -3.02 -26.14 14.74
CA ALA A 224 -1.67 -26.29 14.21
C ALA A 224 -0.83 -27.29 15.03
N LEU A 225 -0.96 -27.27 16.35
CA LEU A 225 -0.28 -28.20 17.27
C LEU A 225 -0.83 -29.63 17.16
N ASP A 226 -2.13 -29.80 16.98
CA ASP A 226 -2.75 -31.11 16.77
C ASP A 226 -2.18 -31.81 15.53
N LYS A 227 -1.98 -31.04 14.44
CA LYS A 227 -1.41 -31.57 13.18
C LYS A 227 0.13 -31.64 13.18
N SER A 228 0.80 -30.90 14.04
CA SER A 228 2.27 -30.88 14.17
C SER A 228 2.66 -30.83 15.66
N PRO A 229 2.53 -31.95 16.38
CA PRO A 229 2.80 -32.01 17.81
C PRO A 229 4.27 -31.71 18.12
N LYS A 230 4.49 -31.16 19.32
CA LYS A 230 5.85 -30.82 19.84
C LYS A 230 6.61 -29.82 18.96
N ASN A 231 5.89 -29.00 18.20
CA ASN A 231 6.48 -27.90 17.43
C ASN A 231 6.74 -26.70 18.35
N PHE A 232 8.00 -26.47 18.68
CA PHE A 232 8.41 -25.40 19.61
C PHE A 232 8.01 -23.99 19.12
N ARG A 233 7.96 -23.74 17.79
CA ARG A 233 7.51 -22.47 17.23
C ARG A 233 6.04 -22.20 17.54
N TYR A 234 5.24 -23.25 17.42
CA TYR A 234 3.80 -23.18 17.67
C TYR A 234 3.51 -23.05 19.16
N GLY A 235 4.26 -23.79 20.00
CA GLY A 235 4.19 -23.66 21.46
C GLY A 235 4.52 -22.23 21.92
N LEU A 236 5.60 -21.62 21.41
CA LEU A 236 5.94 -20.24 21.74
C LEU A 236 4.86 -19.24 21.30
N LEU A 237 4.27 -19.43 20.11
CA LEU A 237 3.17 -18.57 19.66
C LEU A 237 1.92 -18.74 20.55
N LYS A 238 1.58 -19.97 20.94
CA LYS A 238 0.46 -20.24 21.87
C LYS A 238 0.67 -19.53 23.20
N ALA A 239 1.86 -19.62 23.77
CA ALA A 239 2.20 -18.93 25.00
C ALA A 239 2.05 -17.40 24.86
N LYS A 240 2.49 -16.82 23.74
CA LYS A 240 2.34 -15.40 23.45
C LYS A 240 0.87 -14.98 23.31
N ILE A 241 0.02 -15.82 22.71
CA ILE A 241 -1.43 -15.58 22.60
C ILE A 241 -2.07 -15.57 23.98
N LEU A 242 -1.80 -16.59 24.81
CA LEU A 242 -2.29 -16.69 26.18
C LEU A 242 -1.90 -15.47 27.02
N ALA A 243 -0.66 -15.03 26.92
CA ALA A 243 -0.20 -13.84 27.62
C ALA A 243 -0.93 -12.56 27.17
N LYS A 244 -1.25 -12.43 25.87
CA LYS A 244 -2.07 -11.32 25.37
C LYS A 244 -3.52 -11.37 25.84
N MET A 245 -4.03 -12.55 26.19
CA MET A 245 -5.32 -12.78 26.83
C MET A 245 -5.26 -12.56 28.35
N ASN A 246 -4.12 -12.12 28.89
CA ASN A 246 -3.83 -12.01 30.33
C ASN A 246 -3.86 -13.34 31.10
N ASN A 247 -3.84 -14.47 30.41
CA ASN A 247 -3.74 -15.79 31.00
C ASN A 247 -2.27 -16.17 31.20
N TYR A 248 -1.62 -15.54 32.17
CA TYR A 248 -0.17 -15.67 32.41
C TYR A 248 0.21 -17.03 32.96
N GLU A 249 -0.68 -17.69 33.73
CA GLU A 249 -0.39 -19.01 34.31
C GLU A 249 -0.25 -20.07 33.21
N ASP A 250 -1.23 -20.17 32.33
CA ASP A 250 -1.15 -21.09 31.20
C ASP A 250 -0.02 -20.71 30.24
N ALA A 251 0.24 -19.41 30.03
CA ALA A 251 1.34 -18.97 29.20
C ALA A 251 2.69 -19.45 29.74
N LEU A 252 2.94 -19.41 31.06
CA LEU A 252 4.15 -19.93 31.71
C LEU A 252 4.32 -21.45 31.49
N VAL A 253 3.25 -22.22 31.67
CA VAL A 253 3.26 -23.68 31.44
C VAL A 253 3.59 -23.98 29.98
N VAL A 254 2.91 -23.31 29.05
CA VAL A 254 3.08 -23.58 27.61
C VAL A 254 4.47 -23.17 27.10
N VAL A 255 5.03 -22.06 27.58
CA VAL A 255 6.40 -21.64 27.15
C VAL A 255 7.49 -22.57 27.69
N GLU A 256 7.33 -23.12 28.88
CA GLU A 256 8.24 -24.13 29.45
C GLU A 256 8.23 -25.42 28.61
N ILE A 257 7.05 -25.89 28.25
CA ILE A 257 6.89 -27.03 27.34
C ILE A 257 7.55 -26.74 25.99
N ALA A 258 7.32 -25.56 25.40
CA ALA A 258 7.95 -25.15 24.14
C ALA A 258 9.49 -25.09 24.24
N ASN A 259 10.01 -24.62 25.37
CA ASN A 259 11.46 -24.63 25.65
C ASN A 259 12.03 -26.06 25.64
N THR A 260 11.31 -26.97 26.30
CA THR A 260 11.71 -28.40 26.30
C THR A 260 11.72 -28.97 24.88
N TRP A 261 10.72 -28.66 24.06
CA TRP A 261 10.72 -29.09 22.66
C TRP A 261 11.87 -28.49 21.84
N ALA A 262 12.21 -27.22 22.09
CA ALA A 262 13.35 -26.56 21.45
C ALA A 262 14.69 -27.20 21.84
N LYS A 263 14.86 -27.56 23.13
CA LYS A 263 16.03 -28.29 23.66
C LYS A 263 16.18 -29.67 22.99
N ASN A 264 15.09 -30.42 22.88
CA ASN A 264 15.09 -31.75 22.25
C ASN A 264 15.44 -31.70 20.75
N LYS A 265 15.31 -30.54 20.12
CA LYS A 265 15.71 -30.30 18.72
C LYS A 265 17.04 -29.55 18.59
N ASN A 266 17.73 -29.28 19.71
CA ASN A 266 18.98 -28.51 19.75
C ASN A 266 18.89 -27.16 19.07
N ASN A 267 17.72 -26.47 19.14
CA ASN A 267 17.52 -25.18 18.50
C ASN A 267 17.84 -24.03 19.46
N ALA A 268 19.12 -23.61 19.47
CA ALA A 268 19.63 -22.58 20.39
C ALA A 268 18.84 -21.28 20.35
N ASN A 269 18.42 -20.83 19.15
CA ASN A 269 17.66 -19.59 18.99
C ASN A 269 16.29 -19.65 19.71
N TYR A 270 15.55 -20.76 19.54
CA TYR A 270 14.24 -20.90 20.22
C TYR A 270 14.36 -21.24 21.69
N ILE A 271 15.43 -21.91 22.13
CA ILE A 271 15.74 -22.09 23.57
C ILE A 271 15.86 -20.71 24.22
N GLU A 272 16.61 -19.80 23.61
CA GLU A 272 16.80 -18.45 24.14
C GLU A 272 15.52 -17.62 24.05
N GLN A 273 14.78 -17.65 22.94
CA GLN A 273 13.52 -16.90 22.80
C GLN A 273 12.48 -17.35 23.83
N THR A 274 12.33 -18.65 24.07
CA THR A 274 11.39 -19.17 25.07
C THR A 274 11.79 -18.81 26.48
N ARG A 275 13.11 -18.84 26.81
CA ARG A 275 13.64 -18.41 28.10
C ARG A 275 13.36 -16.93 28.36
N LEU A 276 13.73 -16.06 27.42
CA LEU A 276 13.49 -14.61 27.55
C LEU A 276 12.01 -14.28 27.69
N PHE A 277 11.16 -15.00 26.97
CA PHE A 277 9.71 -14.80 27.08
C PHE A 277 9.20 -15.27 28.43
N TRP A 278 9.65 -16.40 28.95
CA TRP A 278 9.32 -16.91 30.27
C TRP A 278 9.73 -15.92 31.37
N ASP A 279 10.97 -15.41 31.33
CA ASP A 279 11.47 -14.39 32.27
C ASP A 279 10.58 -13.12 32.24
N SER A 280 10.12 -12.70 31.06
CA SER A 280 9.24 -11.53 30.91
C SER A 280 7.85 -11.73 31.50
N LEU A 281 7.36 -12.96 31.60
CA LEU A 281 6.07 -13.27 32.19
C LEU A 281 6.11 -13.23 33.73
N LEU A 282 7.24 -13.59 34.34
CA LEU A 282 7.42 -13.56 35.80
C LEU A 282 7.27 -12.14 36.37
N THR A 283 7.59 -11.11 35.59
CA THR A 283 7.47 -9.71 36.00
C THR A 283 6.04 -9.16 35.91
N LYS A 284 5.09 -9.95 35.33
CA LYS A 284 3.70 -9.55 35.13
C LYS A 284 2.73 -10.27 36.09
N LYS A 285 3.26 -11.15 36.89
CA LYS A 285 2.56 -11.86 37.97
C LYS A 285 2.65 -11.06 39.29
#